data_6be2a7be6ba37e55eac0de4b389d7c16
#
_entry.id   6be2a7be6ba37e55eac0de4b389d7c16
#
_cell.length_a   1.000
_cell.length_b   1.000
_cell.length_c   1.000
_cell.angle_alpha   90.00
_cell.angle_beta   90.00
_cell.angle_gamma   90.00
#
_symmetry.space_group_name_H-M   'P 1'
#
loop_
_entity.id
_entity.type
_entity.pdbx_description
1 polymer ?
#
loop_
_entity_poly.entity_id
_entity_poly.type
_entity_poly.pdbx_seq_one_letter_code
_entity_poly.pdbx_strand_id
1 'polypeptide(L)'
;MDRPIEKKSFPRRYAGYIAAAVVAVALLAWLIFGSTASTMTIDSNEVTISDVTRGEFDDYVRLNGQVVPIQVVQISPEEGGIVREKVVEEGTCVRKGDVILRLSNSSLDLQILNAEAELAEKQNLLRNTQITMQQDQLNNRTEQATLDMDCERKLRAYKQNSRLYNEKLISQEEFLKSREDYDLARRKQQLIGQRLNQDSLYRHVQMEQMEDNLQNMRKNVLLVRERKNKLEVRSNIDGELGLLDVELGQNIQAGQNIGQINDLSDFKIETKIDEHYIDRVRAGLTATITRDGKQYQLRVRKVYPEVRNGSFRTDFVFEGTRPEQMRSGQTYYVELALGKSSQATLIPRGTFFQTTGGNWIFVLNRSNKKAYRRNISIARQNPQYYEVTEGLEPGERVITSGYEAFKDNEVLILK
;
A
#
# COMPACT_ATOMS: atom_id res chain seq x y z
N MET A 1 67.88 99.84 -11.04
CA MET A 1 67.27 99.86 -12.39
C MET A 1 66.81 98.43 -12.68
N ASP A 2 65.62 98.17 -12.28
CA ASP A 2 65.02 96.84 -12.52
C ASP A 2 63.96 97.04 -13.66
N ARG A 3 64.10 96.22 -14.71
CA ARG A 3 63.09 96.10 -15.78
C ARG A 3 62.20 94.94 -15.50
N PRO A 4 60.85 95.06 -15.46
CA PRO A 4 59.94 93.94 -15.29
C PRO A 4 59.85 93.08 -16.58
N ILE A 5 59.99 91.80 -16.50
CA ILE A 5 59.81 90.85 -17.55
C ILE A 5 58.32 90.50 -17.65
N GLU A 6 57.67 90.87 -18.83
CA GLU A 6 56.29 90.50 -19.13
C GLU A 6 56.16 89.02 -19.38
N LYS A 7 55.40 88.32 -18.55
CA LYS A 7 54.98 86.94 -18.75
C LYS A 7 53.93 86.87 -19.85
N LYS A 8 54.30 86.34 -21.00
CA LYS A 8 53.37 86.01 -22.08
C LYS A 8 52.41 84.87 -21.61
N SER A 9 51.09 85.19 -21.63
CA SER A 9 50.03 84.23 -21.22
C SER A 9 49.96 83.03 -22.19
N PHE A 10 50.12 81.84 -21.63
CA PHE A 10 50.17 80.51 -22.29
C PHE A 10 48.88 80.08 -23.01
N PRO A 11 47.66 80.55 -22.80
CA PRO A 11 46.43 79.94 -23.33
C PRO A 11 46.08 80.25 -24.77
N ARG A 12 46.54 81.32 -25.41
CA ARG A 12 46.06 81.69 -26.75
C ARG A 12 46.68 80.92 -27.93
N ARG A 13 47.86 80.35 -27.76
CA ARG A 13 48.59 79.64 -28.82
C ARG A 13 48.17 78.19 -29.01
N TYR A 14 47.59 77.58 -27.97
CA TYR A 14 47.10 76.21 -27.98
C TYR A 14 45.60 76.03 -27.88
N ALA A 15 44.83 77.16 -27.86
CA ALA A 15 43.35 77.11 -27.78
C ALA A 15 42.72 76.38 -28.96
N GLY A 16 43.32 76.43 -30.17
CA GLY A 16 42.86 75.64 -31.32
C GLY A 16 43.13 74.17 -31.19
N TYR A 17 44.27 73.79 -30.60
CA TYR A 17 44.58 72.38 -30.39
C TYR A 17 43.78 71.76 -29.22
N ILE A 18 43.45 72.51 -28.22
CA ILE A 18 42.60 72.07 -27.10
C ILE A 18 41.14 71.94 -27.62
N ALA A 19 40.65 72.90 -28.41
CA ALA A 19 39.33 72.73 -29.02
C ALA A 19 39.24 71.54 -29.98
N ALA A 20 40.28 71.29 -30.77
CA ALA A 20 40.34 70.13 -31.65
C ALA A 20 40.42 68.79 -30.82
N ALA A 21 41.18 68.78 -29.72
CA ALA A 21 41.25 67.61 -28.81
C ALA A 21 39.91 67.36 -28.10
N VAL A 22 39.18 68.40 -27.67
CA VAL A 22 37.86 68.25 -27.04
C VAL A 22 36.83 67.74 -28.05
N VAL A 23 36.88 68.21 -29.30
CA VAL A 23 36.01 67.73 -30.40
C VAL A 23 36.35 66.26 -30.74
N ALA A 24 37.65 65.92 -30.80
CA ALA A 24 38.09 64.56 -31.05
C ALA A 24 37.68 63.58 -29.89
N VAL A 25 37.80 64.03 -28.62
CA VAL A 25 37.33 63.27 -27.45
C VAL A 25 35.80 63.11 -27.43
N ALA A 26 35.08 64.20 -27.80
CA ALA A 26 33.62 64.18 -27.93
C ALA A 26 33.15 63.26 -29.07
N LEU A 27 33.85 63.27 -30.22
CA LEU A 27 33.61 62.29 -31.31
C LEU A 27 33.98 60.87 -30.97
N LEU A 28 35.09 60.68 -30.24
CA LEU A 28 35.47 59.34 -29.70
C LEU A 28 34.46 58.89 -28.65
N ALA A 29 34.05 59.71 -27.75
CA ALA A 29 32.99 59.43 -26.78
C ALA A 29 31.65 59.14 -27.50
N TRP A 30 31.26 59.86 -28.52
CA TRP A 30 30.08 59.59 -29.33
C TRP A 30 30.20 58.27 -30.12
N LEU A 31 31.41 57.92 -30.64
CA LEU A 31 31.67 56.61 -31.26
C LEU A 31 31.70 55.48 -30.28
N ILE A 32 32.17 55.61 -29.03
CA ILE A 32 32.25 54.60 -28.00
C ILE A 32 30.93 54.48 -27.23
N PHE A 33 30.22 55.57 -26.97
CA PHE A 33 28.95 55.58 -26.22
C PHE A 33 27.71 55.79 -27.11
N GLY A 34 27.85 56.03 -28.39
CA GLY A 34 26.75 55.97 -29.35
C GLY A 34 26.37 54.51 -29.53
N SER A 35 25.47 54.05 -28.66
CA SER A 35 24.94 52.67 -28.70
C SER A 35 24.32 52.41 -30.07
N THR A 36 25.08 51.75 -30.94
CA THR A 36 24.49 51.10 -32.11
C THR A 36 23.76 49.88 -31.59
N ALA A 37 22.49 50.05 -31.23
CA ALA A 37 21.63 48.90 -30.93
C ALA A 37 21.79 47.91 -32.09
N SER A 38 22.24 46.68 -31.77
CA SER A 38 22.39 45.63 -32.77
C SER A 38 21.05 45.37 -33.42
N THR A 39 20.96 45.57 -34.74
CA THR A 39 19.72 45.46 -35.51
C THR A 39 19.78 44.30 -36.47
N MET A 40 18.71 43.51 -36.53
CA MET A 40 18.54 42.40 -37.47
C MET A 40 17.25 42.59 -38.27
N THR A 41 17.32 42.30 -39.58
CA THR A 41 16.12 42.32 -40.44
C THR A 41 15.63 40.89 -40.59
N ILE A 42 14.34 40.66 -40.33
CA ILE A 42 13.65 39.35 -40.40
C ILE A 42 12.42 39.47 -41.27
N ASP A 43 12.01 38.37 -41.90
CA ASP A 43 10.73 38.26 -42.59
C ASP A 43 9.59 38.07 -41.57
N SER A 44 8.54 38.87 -41.69
CA SER A 44 7.38 38.78 -40.83
C SER A 44 6.64 37.43 -40.89
N ASN A 45 6.84 36.66 -41.96
CA ASN A 45 6.26 35.33 -42.15
C ASN A 45 7.04 34.23 -41.40
N GLU A 46 8.27 34.49 -40.99
CA GLU A 46 9.10 33.53 -40.25
C GLU A 46 8.87 33.54 -38.73
N VAL A 47 8.09 34.49 -38.26
CA VAL A 47 7.85 34.71 -36.83
C VAL A 47 6.37 34.67 -36.48
N THR A 48 6.05 34.13 -35.35
CA THR A 48 4.69 34.18 -34.81
C THR A 48 4.54 35.43 -33.95
N ILE A 49 3.60 36.28 -34.34
CA ILE A 49 3.24 37.48 -33.60
C ILE A 49 1.95 37.16 -32.85
N SER A 50 1.92 37.45 -31.56
CA SER A 50 0.77 37.19 -30.70
C SER A 50 0.38 38.46 -29.95
N ASP A 51 -0.92 38.62 -29.69
CA ASP A 51 -1.44 39.71 -28.91
C ASP A 51 -1.33 39.46 -27.41
N VAL A 52 -0.96 40.46 -26.65
CA VAL A 52 -1.02 40.46 -25.19
C VAL A 52 -2.46 40.76 -24.79
N THR A 53 -3.11 39.83 -24.14
CA THR A 53 -4.51 39.96 -23.74
C THR A 53 -4.65 40.00 -22.21
N ARG A 54 -5.70 40.65 -21.75
CA ARG A 54 -6.13 40.54 -20.36
C ARG A 54 -7.30 39.61 -20.31
N GLY A 55 -7.13 38.53 -19.55
CA GLY A 55 -8.13 37.46 -19.48
C GLY A 55 -8.05 36.67 -18.19
N GLU A 56 -8.92 35.72 -18.09
CA GLU A 56 -8.92 34.74 -16.97
C GLU A 56 -7.80 33.73 -17.16
N PHE A 57 -6.92 33.67 -16.19
CA PHE A 57 -5.83 32.67 -16.14
C PHE A 57 -6.24 31.53 -15.26
N ASP A 58 -6.45 30.37 -15.87
CA ASP A 58 -6.69 29.11 -15.18
C ASP A 58 -5.36 28.45 -14.89
N ASP A 59 -5.07 28.28 -13.58
CA ASP A 59 -3.83 27.65 -13.13
C ASP A 59 -4.04 26.13 -13.07
N TYR A 60 -3.73 25.46 -14.16
CA TYR A 60 -3.87 24.00 -14.27
C TYR A 60 -2.68 23.36 -14.96
N VAL A 61 -2.49 22.07 -14.69
CA VAL A 61 -1.50 21.22 -15.37
C VAL A 61 -2.23 20.08 -16.06
N ARG A 62 -1.78 19.74 -17.27
CA ARG A 62 -2.28 18.62 -18.04
C ARG A 62 -1.40 17.40 -17.83
N LEU A 63 -1.99 16.29 -17.37
CA LEU A 63 -1.34 15.08 -16.97
C LEU A 63 -1.87 13.88 -17.77
N ASN A 64 -1.01 12.90 -17.99
CA ASN A 64 -1.44 11.60 -18.52
C ASN A 64 -1.84 10.71 -17.35
N GLY A 65 -3.09 10.30 -17.30
CA GLY A 65 -3.63 9.42 -16.28
C GLY A 65 -4.06 8.08 -16.85
N GLN A 66 -3.75 7.01 -16.16
CA GLN A 66 -4.17 5.65 -16.52
C GLN A 66 -5.32 5.19 -15.62
N VAL A 67 -6.37 4.67 -16.22
CA VAL A 67 -7.48 4.05 -15.50
C VAL A 67 -6.99 2.75 -14.87
N VAL A 68 -7.20 2.61 -13.58
CA VAL A 68 -6.91 1.38 -12.85
C VAL A 68 -8.11 1.01 -11.96
N PRO A 69 -8.29 -0.25 -11.62
CA PRO A 69 -9.34 -0.67 -10.67
C PRO A 69 -9.17 0.05 -9.34
N ILE A 70 -10.28 0.24 -8.63
CA ILE A 70 -10.23 0.90 -7.32
C ILE A 70 -9.35 0.13 -6.33
N GLN A 71 -9.40 -1.20 -6.42
CA GLN A 71 -8.59 -2.10 -5.62
C GLN A 71 -8.09 -3.27 -6.47
N VAL A 72 -6.87 -3.68 -6.22
CA VAL A 72 -6.27 -4.89 -6.79
C VAL A 72 -5.82 -5.77 -5.63
N VAL A 73 -6.30 -7.02 -5.60
CA VAL A 73 -5.94 -8.00 -4.56
C VAL A 73 -5.07 -9.07 -5.20
N GLN A 74 -3.89 -9.28 -4.63
CA GLN A 74 -2.97 -10.33 -5.07
C GLN A 74 -3.48 -11.70 -4.61
N ILE A 75 -3.31 -12.70 -5.48
CA ILE A 75 -3.64 -14.09 -5.20
C ILE A 75 -2.36 -14.80 -4.78
N SER A 76 -2.32 -15.24 -3.53
CA SER A 76 -1.20 -16.02 -2.98
C SER A 76 -1.76 -17.20 -2.21
N PRO A 77 -1.49 -18.45 -2.63
CA PRO A 77 -1.94 -19.64 -1.92
C PRO A 77 -1.37 -19.71 -0.50
N GLU A 78 -2.18 -20.09 0.48
CA GLU A 78 -1.72 -20.30 1.85
C GLU A 78 -0.94 -21.63 2.00
N GLU A 79 -1.24 -22.63 1.17
CA GLU A 79 -0.54 -23.91 1.11
C GLU A 79 0.07 -24.13 -0.27
N GLY A 80 1.30 -24.66 -0.29
CA GLY A 80 1.99 -25.00 -1.53
C GLY A 80 1.56 -26.33 -2.11
N GLY A 81 1.71 -26.48 -3.40
CA GLY A 81 1.38 -27.74 -4.10
C GLY A 81 1.54 -27.64 -5.61
N ILE A 82 1.24 -28.71 -6.30
CA ILE A 82 1.28 -28.80 -7.76
C ILE A 82 -0.10 -28.41 -8.32
N VAL A 83 -0.13 -27.53 -9.30
CA VAL A 83 -1.34 -27.11 -9.98
C VAL A 83 -1.99 -28.29 -10.71
N ARG A 84 -3.15 -28.73 -10.23
CA ARG A 84 -3.91 -29.82 -10.80
C ARG A 84 -4.93 -29.35 -11.84
N GLU A 85 -5.57 -28.22 -11.55
CA GLU A 85 -6.67 -27.71 -12.36
C GLU A 85 -6.76 -26.19 -12.24
N LYS A 86 -6.91 -25.50 -13.37
CA LYS A 86 -7.38 -24.11 -13.43
C LYS A 86 -8.88 -24.13 -13.63
N VAL A 87 -9.64 -23.65 -12.66
CA VAL A 87 -11.12 -23.67 -12.70
C VAL A 87 -11.65 -22.46 -13.43
N VAL A 88 -10.92 -21.33 -13.35
CA VAL A 88 -11.31 -20.04 -13.93
C VAL A 88 -10.18 -19.53 -14.80
N GLU A 89 -10.50 -18.94 -15.94
CA GLU A 89 -9.55 -18.31 -16.86
C GLU A 89 -9.45 -16.80 -16.60
N GLU A 90 -8.36 -16.20 -17.05
CA GLU A 90 -8.15 -14.74 -17.00
C GLU A 90 -9.27 -13.98 -17.69
N GLY A 91 -9.64 -12.83 -17.15
CA GLY A 91 -10.73 -11.99 -17.65
C GLY A 91 -12.14 -12.46 -17.24
N THR A 92 -12.26 -13.54 -16.44
CA THR A 92 -13.55 -14.02 -15.94
C THR A 92 -13.94 -13.30 -14.65
N CYS A 93 -15.22 -12.93 -14.51
CA CYS A 93 -15.75 -12.41 -13.25
C CYS A 93 -15.87 -13.53 -12.22
N VAL A 94 -15.33 -13.31 -11.04
CA VAL A 94 -15.37 -14.22 -9.89
C VAL A 94 -16.05 -13.56 -8.71
N ARG A 95 -16.72 -14.36 -7.88
CA ARG A 95 -17.31 -13.93 -6.61
C ARG A 95 -16.42 -14.37 -5.46
N LYS A 96 -16.55 -13.69 -4.36
CA LYS A 96 -15.89 -14.08 -3.11
C LYS A 96 -16.24 -15.53 -2.73
N GLY A 97 -15.21 -16.37 -2.59
CA GLY A 97 -15.35 -17.79 -2.29
C GLY A 97 -15.27 -18.72 -3.51
N ASP A 98 -15.35 -18.21 -4.73
CA ASP A 98 -15.21 -19.02 -5.94
C ASP A 98 -13.80 -19.62 -6.03
N VAL A 99 -13.72 -20.88 -6.44
CA VAL A 99 -12.44 -21.59 -6.63
C VAL A 99 -11.80 -21.13 -7.93
N ILE A 100 -10.59 -20.62 -7.85
CA ILE A 100 -9.82 -20.16 -9.02
C ILE A 100 -8.96 -21.30 -9.57
N LEU A 101 -8.23 -21.99 -8.67
CA LEU A 101 -7.40 -23.14 -9.03
C LEU A 101 -7.38 -24.19 -7.90
N ARG A 102 -7.05 -25.42 -8.26
CA ARG A 102 -6.86 -26.53 -7.33
C ARG A 102 -5.42 -26.99 -7.35
N LEU A 103 -4.84 -27.07 -6.16
CA LEU A 103 -3.51 -27.61 -5.92
C LEU A 103 -3.61 -29.04 -5.40
N SER A 104 -2.60 -29.86 -5.63
CA SER A 104 -2.40 -31.16 -4.99
C SER A 104 -1.12 -31.16 -4.20
N ASN A 105 -1.15 -31.76 -3.00
CA ASN A 105 0.00 -31.88 -2.13
C ASN A 105 0.01 -33.24 -1.44
N SER A 106 0.78 -34.19 -2.01
CA SER A 106 0.88 -35.56 -1.49
C SER A 106 1.47 -35.62 -0.08
N SER A 107 2.35 -34.69 0.28
CA SER A 107 2.92 -34.62 1.63
C SER A 107 1.84 -34.29 2.68
N LEU A 108 0.93 -33.37 2.34
CA LEU A 108 -0.19 -33.02 3.19
C LEU A 108 -1.20 -34.18 3.31
N ASP A 109 -1.46 -34.90 2.21
CA ASP A 109 -2.32 -36.10 2.26
C ASP A 109 -1.73 -37.17 3.18
N LEU A 110 -0.40 -37.39 3.16
CA LEU A 110 0.27 -38.29 4.10
C LEU A 110 0.19 -37.79 5.55
N GLN A 111 0.32 -36.49 5.79
CA GLN A 111 0.16 -35.90 7.14
C GLN A 111 -1.24 -36.13 7.69
N ILE A 112 -2.28 -36.00 6.86
CA ILE A 112 -3.67 -36.29 7.26
C ILE A 112 -3.80 -37.76 7.65
N LEU A 113 -3.34 -38.68 6.78
CA LEU A 113 -3.42 -40.12 7.03
C LEU A 113 -2.70 -40.51 8.32
N ASN A 114 -1.52 -39.97 8.58
CA ASN A 114 -0.76 -40.22 9.81
C ASN A 114 -1.50 -39.67 11.05
N ALA A 115 -2.05 -38.45 10.99
CA ALA A 115 -2.82 -37.89 12.10
C ALA A 115 -4.11 -38.68 12.39
N GLU A 116 -4.78 -39.17 11.35
CA GLU A 116 -5.96 -40.03 11.50
C GLU A 116 -5.61 -41.39 12.09
N ALA A 117 -4.50 -41.99 11.66
CA ALA A 117 -4.01 -43.26 12.23
C ALA A 117 -3.64 -43.12 13.70
N GLU A 118 -2.95 -42.06 14.08
CA GLU A 118 -2.59 -41.75 15.47
C GLU A 118 -3.85 -41.53 16.33
N LEU A 119 -4.84 -40.81 15.82
CA LEU A 119 -6.13 -40.64 16.49
C LEU A 119 -6.81 -41.99 16.73
N ALA A 120 -6.85 -42.86 15.72
CA ALA A 120 -7.44 -44.20 15.82
C ALA A 120 -6.71 -45.09 16.87
N GLU A 121 -5.38 -45.01 16.91
CA GLU A 121 -4.57 -45.70 17.92
C GLU A 121 -4.93 -45.25 19.34
N LYS A 122 -4.99 -43.93 19.57
CA LYS A 122 -5.35 -43.40 20.90
C LYS A 122 -6.79 -43.69 21.29
N GLN A 123 -7.72 -43.75 20.34
CA GLN A 123 -9.10 -44.18 20.59
C GLN A 123 -9.15 -45.67 21.03
N ASN A 124 -8.38 -46.54 20.37
CA ASN A 124 -8.30 -47.95 20.74
C ASN A 124 -7.65 -48.13 22.11
N LEU A 125 -6.58 -47.38 22.42
CA LEU A 125 -5.94 -47.38 23.73
C LEU A 125 -6.92 -46.98 24.84
N LEU A 126 -7.68 -45.89 24.64
CA LEU A 126 -8.70 -45.45 25.60
C LEU A 126 -9.74 -46.55 25.84
N ARG A 127 -10.26 -47.16 24.76
CA ARG A 127 -11.25 -48.26 24.88
C ARG A 127 -10.70 -49.42 25.66
N ASN A 128 -9.47 -49.87 25.35
CA ASN A 128 -8.84 -50.98 26.05
C ASN A 128 -8.62 -50.65 27.54
N THR A 129 -8.16 -49.43 27.83
CA THR A 129 -7.98 -48.98 29.22
C THR A 129 -9.32 -48.94 29.97
N GLN A 130 -10.40 -48.48 29.33
CA GLN A 130 -11.75 -48.48 29.93
C GLN A 130 -12.21 -49.89 30.27
N ILE A 131 -12.02 -50.86 29.35
CA ILE A 131 -12.38 -52.28 29.60
C ILE A 131 -11.58 -52.87 30.78
N THR A 132 -10.26 -52.65 30.81
CA THR A 132 -9.40 -53.11 31.91
C THR A 132 -9.82 -52.49 33.24
N MET A 133 -10.05 -51.16 33.27
CA MET A 133 -10.51 -50.49 34.50
C MET A 133 -11.87 -50.98 34.98
N GLN A 134 -12.79 -51.31 34.07
CA GLN A 134 -14.09 -51.93 34.44
C GLN A 134 -13.92 -53.31 35.03
N GLN A 135 -13.03 -54.13 34.49
CA GLN A 135 -12.73 -55.46 34.99
C GLN A 135 -12.10 -55.42 36.40
N ASP A 136 -11.11 -54.53 36.60
CA ASP A 136 -10.50 -54.30 37.90
C ASP A 136 -11.51 -53.80 38.93
N GLN A 137 -12.44 -52.92 38.53
CA GLN A 137 -13.52 -52.46 39.40
C GLN A 137 -14.42 -53.57 39.85
N LEU A 138 -14.78 -54.52 38.96
CA LEU A 138 -15.56 -55.76 39.34
C LEU A 138 -14.80 -56.66 40.28
N ASN A 139 -13.51 -56.89 40.01
CA ASN A 139 -12.63 -57.69 40.87
C ASN A 139 -12.55 -57.05 42.27
N ASN A 140 -12.30 -55.79 42.37
CA ASN A 140 -12.20 -55.08 43.63
C ASN A 140 -13.51 -55.09 44.43
N ARG A 141 -14.68 -55.00 43.79
CA ARG A 141 -15.99 -55.09 44.42
C ARG A 141 -16.23 -56.48 44.97
N THR A 142 -15.78 -57.57 44.26
CA THR A 142 -15.89 -58.94 44.72
C THR A 142 -14.99 -59.16 45.93
N GLU A 143 -13.75 -58.65 45.93
CA GLU A 143 -12.86 -58.69 47.10
C GLU A 143 -13.45 -57.93 48.29
N GLN A 144 -13.99 -56.76 48.10
CA GLN A 144 -14.68 -55.99 49.15
C GLN A 144 -15.83 -56.78 49.77
N ALA A 145 -16.72 -57.34 48.94
CA ALA A 145 -17.85 -58.12 49.42
C ALA A 145 -17.41 -59.34 50.23
N THR A 146 -16.31 -60.03 49.84
CA THR A 146 -15.73 -61.17 50.56
C THR A 146 -15.19 -60.75 51.94
N LEU A 147 -14.46 -59.59 51.99
CA LEU A 147 -13.90 -59.09 53.26
C LEU A 147 -15.00 -58.57 54.19
N ASP A 148 -16.07 -57.96 53.64
CA ASP A 148 -17.24 -57.51 54.42
C ASP A 148 -17.94 -58.70 55.07
N MET A 149 -18.17 -59.79 54.33
CA MET A 149 -18.77 -61.03 54.88
C MET A 149 -17.88 -61.67 55.94
N ASP A 150 -16.55 -61.68 55.72
CA ASP A 150 -15.61 -62.28 56.73
C ASP A 150 -15.61 -61.42 58.01
N CYS A 151 -15.58 -60.09 57.91
CA CYS A 151 -15.66 -59.16 59.04
C CYS A 151 -16.97 -59.37 59.84
N GLU A 152 -18.11 -59.51 59.16
CA GLU A 152 -19.38 -59.80 59.81
C GLU A 152 -19.39 -61.20 60.51
N ARG A 153 -18.84 -62.19 59.89
CA ARG A 153 -18.73 -63.55 60.51
C ARG A 153 -17.87 -63.49 61.77
N LYS A 154 -16.71 -62.86 61.70
CA LYS A 154 -15.80 -62.72 62.85
C LYS A 154 -16.42 -61.84 63.96
N LEU A 155 -17.14 -60.76 63.59
CA LEU A 155 -17.90 -60.00 64.60
C LEU A 155 -18.95 -60.80 65.34
N ARG A 156 -19.71 -61.65 64.63
CA ARG A 156 -20.68 -62.57 65.28
C ARG A 156 -20.00 -63.51 66.24
N ALA A 157 -18.88 -64.16 65.81
CA ALA A 157 -18.11 -65.02 66.68
C ALA A 157 -17.55 -64.34 67.92
N TYR A 158 -16.96 -63.13 67.73
CA TYR A 158 -16.49 -62.29 68.86
C TYR A 158 -17.60 -61.89 69.81
N LYS A 159 -18.78 -61.51 69.37
CA LYS A 159 -19.93 -61.17 70.19
C LYS A 159 -20.43 -62.37 71.00
N GLN A 160 -20.46 -63.55 70.38
CA GLN A 160 -20.84 -64.81 71.05
C GLN A 160 -19.82 -65.19 72.09
N ASN A 161 -18.53 -65.23 71.78
CA ASN A 161 -17.48 -65.58 72.72
C ASN A 161 -17.34 -64.52 73.84
N SER A 162 -17.61 -63.26 73.62
CA SER A 162 -17.65 -62.22 74.68
C SER A 162 -18.75 -62.48 75.70
N ARG A 163 -19.93 -62.98 75.29
CA ARG A 163 -21.02 -63.41 76.22
C ARG A 163 -20.63 -64.58 76.98
N LEU A 164 -20.11 -65.66 76.33
CA LEU A 164 -19.71 -66.95 77.00
C LEU A 164 -18.56 -66.73 77.99
N TYR A 165 -17.60 -65.81 77.66
CA TYR A 165 -16.52 -65.49 78.59
C TYR A 165 -17.03 -64.71 79.81
N ASN A 166 -17.97 -63.84 79.71
CA ASN A 166 -18.60 -63.11 80.80
C ASN A 166 -19.38 -64.11 81.73
N GLU A 167 -19.91 -65.20 81.12
CA GLU A 167 -20.60 -66.29 81.83
C GLU A 167 -19.60 -67.33 82.33
N LYS A 168 -18.28 -67.13 82.12
CA LYS A 168 -17.18 -68.07 82.54
C LYS A 168 -17.27 -69.46 81.88
N LEU A 169 -17.83 -69.52 80.65
CA LEU A 169 -18.01 -70.82 79.91
C LEU A 169 -16.87 -71.10 78.92
N ILE A 170 -15.99 -70.15 78.64
CA ILE A 170 -14.82 -70.36 77.78
C ILE A 170 -13.54 -69.77 78.40
N SER A 171 -12.37 -70.17 77.91
CA SER A 171 -11.08 -69.71 78.38
C SER A 171 -10.79 -68.21 77.92
N GLN A 172 -9.91 -67.56 78.66
CA GLN A 172 -9.45 -66.17 78.28
C GLN A 172 -8.70 -66.25 76.93
N GLU A 173 -7.98 -67.24 76.62
CA GLU A 173 -7.27 -67.42 75.34
C GLU A 173 -8.23 -67.52 74.17
N GLU A 174 -9.32 -68.26 74.28
CA GLU A 174 -10.32 -68.37 73.23
C GLU A 174 -11.09 -67.09 73.00
N PHE A 175 -11.36 -66.33 74.02
CA PHE A 175 -11.91 -64.99 73.91
C PHE A 175 -10.94 -64.04 73.21
N LEU A 176 -9.68 -63.95 73.62
CA LEU A 176 -8.64 -63.09 73.02
C LEU A 176 -8.43 -63.42 71.55
N LYS A 177 -8.36 -64.68 71.20
CA LYS A 177 -8.26 -65.12 69.80
C LYS A 177 -9.42 -64.70 68.97
N SER A 178 -10.64 -64.74 69.42
CA SER A 178 -11.81 -64.28 68.68
C SER A 178 -11.83 -62.78 68.53
N ARG A 179 -11.28 -62.01 69.49
CA ARG A 179 -11.09 -60.59 69.44
C ARG A 179 -10.03 -60.15 68.37
N GLU A 180 -8.89 -60.84 68.44
CA GLU A 180 -7.79 -60.55 67.46
C GLU A 180 -8.21 -60.92 66.05
N ASP A 181 -8.93 -62.01 65.85
CA ASP A 181 -9.48 -62.38 64.55
C ASP A 181 -10.44 -61.36 64.02
N TYR A 182 -11.33 -60.75 64.85
CA TYR A 182 -12.24 -59.67 64.46
C TYR A 182 -11.47 -58.39 64.17
N ASP A 183 -10.51 -58.03 65.02
CA ASP A 183 -9.71 -56.82 64.84
C ASP A 183 -8.92 -56.89 63.53
N LEU A 184 -8.38 -58.08 63.19
CA LEU A 184 -7.68 -58.29 61.90
C LEU A 184 -8.65 -58.19 60.71
N ALA A 185 -9.81 -58.80 60.77
CA ALA A 185 -10.81 -58.72 59.69
C ALA A 185 -11.32 -57.29 59.49
N ARG A 186 -11.55 -56.57 60.59
CA ARG A 186 -11.92 -55.15 60.53
C ARG A 186 -10.85 -54.23 59.88
N ARG A 187 -9.58 -54.45 60.23
CA ARG A 187 -8.47 -53.68 59.57
C ARG A 187 -8.38 -54.02 58.10
N LYS A 188 -8.56 -55.29 57.70
CA LYS A 188 -8.57 -55.67 56.26
C LYS A 188 -9.72 -54.95 55.52
N GLN A 189 -10.92 -54.87 56.07
CA GLN A 189 -12.09 -54.19 55.54
C GLN A 189 -11.84 -52.67 55.41
N GLN A 190 -11.21 -52.04 56.40
CA GLN A 190 -10.85 -50.63 56.33
C GLN A 190 -9.81 -50.34 55.22
N LEU A 191 -8.78 -51.18 55.10
CA LEU A 191 -7.74 -51.05 54.10
C LEU A 191 -8.28 -51.21 52.67
N ILE A 192 -9.20 -52.18 52.43
CA ILE A 192 -9.81 -52.30 51.08
C ILE A 192 -10.66 -51.05 50.74
N GLY A 193 -11.38 -50.51 51.74
CA GLY A 193 -12.14 -49.28 51.54
C GLY A 193 -11.26 -48.06 51.15
N GLN A 194 -10.11 -47.90 51.83
CA GLN A 194 -9.13 -46.87 51.48
C GLN A 194 -8.53 -47.09 50.09
N ARG A 195 -8.16 -48.35 49.75
CA ARG A 195 -7.63 -48.72 48.43
C ARG A 195 -8.65 -48.41 47.33
N LEU A 196 -9.91 -48.74 47.50
CA LEU A 196 -10.98 -48.46 46.54
C LEU A 196 -11.17 -46.96 46.28
N ASN A 197 -11.10 -46.14 47.33
CA ASN A 197 -11.20 -44.69 47.19
C ASN A 197 -10.01 -44.14 46.43
N GLN A 198 -8.78 -44.58 46.74
CA GLN A 198 -7.58 -44.17 45.98
C GLN A 198 -7.64 -44.63 44.52
N ASP A 199 -8.02 -45.88 44.25
CA ASP A 199 -8.16 -46.41 42.90
C ASP A 199 -9.22 -45.65 42.09
N SER A 200 -10.33 -45.26 42.73
CA SER A 200 -11.38 -44.49 42.10
C SER A 200 -10.85 -43.10 41.64
N LEU A 201 -10.13 -42.40 42.53
CA LEU A 201 -9.53 -41.12 42.22
C LEU A 201 -8.48 -41.21 41.09
N TYR A 202 -7.59 -42.23 41.19
CA TYR A 202 -6.55 -42.47 40.19
C TYR A 202 -7.17 -42.77 38.81
N ARG A 203 -8.19 -43.61 38.72
CA ARG A 203 -8.92 -43.91 37.49
C ARG A 203 -9.56 -42.66 36.90
N HIS A 204 -10.18 -41.80 37.74
CA HIS A 204 -10.80 -40.59 37.27
C HIS A 204 -9.78 -39.69 36.61
N VAL A 205 -8.66 -39.38 37.28
CA VAL A 205 -7.58 -38.52 36.74
C VAL A 205 -6.97 -39.12 35.46
N GLN A 206 -6.75 -40.45 35.43
CA GLN A 206 -6.20 -41.10 34.24
C GLN A 206 -7.16 -41.04 33.05
N MET A 207 -8.45 -41.21 33.28
CA MET A 207 -9.48 -41.11 32.23
C MET A 207 -9.58 -39.66 31.69
N GLU A 208 -9.64 -38.68 32.57
CA GLU A 208 -9.67 -37.27 32.22
C GLU A 208 -8.46 -36.91 31.34
N GLN A 209 -7.25 -37.31 31.74
CA GLN A 209 -6.03 -37.07 30.96
C GLN A 209 -6.08 -37.77 29.60
N MET A 210 -6.61 -38.97 29.49
CA MET A 210 -6.74 -39.68 28.21
C MET A 210 -7.78 -39.01 27.30
N GLU A 211 -8.90 -38.55 27.85
CA GLU A 211 -9.94 -37.82 27.11
C GLU A 211 -9.42 -36.46 26.59
N ASP A 212 -8.66 -35.73 27.41
CA ASP A 212 -8.02 -34.49 27.02
C ASP A 212 -7.02 -34.69 25.87
N ASN A 213 -6.19 -35.73 25.97
CA ASN A 213 -5.26 -36.08 24.90
C ASN A 213 -5.99 -36.44 23.61
N LEU A 214 -7.09 -37.19 23.70
CA LEU A 214 -7.92 -37.52 22.54
C LEU A 214 -8.56 -36.29 21.91
N GLN A 215 -9.04 -35.35 22.73
CA GLN A 215 -9.59 -34.07 22.24
C GLN A 215 -8.55 -33.27 21.50
N ASN A 216 -7.32 -33.21 22.02
CA ASN A 216 -6.21 -32.49 21.34
C ASN A 216 -5.86 -33.15 19.99
N MET A 217 -5.83 -34.48 19.93
CA MET A 217 -5.64 -35.22 18.68
C MET A 217 -6.75 -34.97 17.66
N ARG A 218 -8.01 -34.90 18.10
CA ARG A 218 -9.14 -34.53 17.21
C ARG A 218 -8.96 -33.14 16.65
N LYS A 219 -8.54 -32.15 17.47
CA LYS A 219 -8.24 -30.80 17.02
C LYS A 219 -7.11 -30.78 15.98
N ASN A 220 -6.05 -31.56 16.22
CA ASN A 220 -4.94 -31.71 15.28
C ASN A 220 -5.42 -32.21 13.91
N VAL A 221 -6.20 -33.28 13.87
CA VAL A 221 -6.78 -33.83 12.62
C VAL A 221 -7.63 -32.76 11.90
N LEU A 222 -8.45 -31.99 12.63
CA LEU A 222 -9.24 -30.91 12.05
C LEU A 222 -8.35 -29.84 11.41
N LEU A 223 -7.30 -29.38 12.10
CA LEU A 223 -6.36 -28.38 11.58
C LEU A 223 -5.66 -28.86 10.31
N VAL A 224 -5.19 -30.11 10.27
CA VAL A 224 -4.55 -30.63 9.06
C VAL A 224 -5.54 -30.78 7.90
N ARG A 225 -6.79 -31.12 8.17
CA ARG A 225 -7.86 -31.15 7.15
C ARG A 225 -8.21 -29.75 6.65
N GLU A 226 -8.22 -28.73 7.52
CA GLU A 226 -8.42 -27.34 7.10
C GLU A 226 -7.31 -26.87 6.15
N ARG A 227 -6.05 -27.25 6.41
CA ARG A 227 -4.95 -26.99 5.49
C ARG A 227 -5.20 -27.61 4.11
N LYS A 228 -5.78 -28.83 4.06
CA LYS A 228 -6.17 -29.45 2.78
C LYS A 228 -7.18 -28.60 2.01
N ASN A 229 -8.16 -28.01 2.69
CA ASN A 229 -9.15 -27.15 2.05
C ASN A 229 -8.50 -25.89 1.45
N LYS A 230 -7.36 -25.43 2.00
CA LYS A 230 -6.59 -24.30 1.49
C LYS A 230 -5.81 -24.59 0.20
N LEU A 231 -5.76 -25.85 -0.23
CA LEU A 231 -5.28 -26.23 -1.56
C LEU A 231 -6.26 -25.81 -2.68
N GLU A 232 -7.51 -25.50 -2.34
CA GLU A 232 -8.41 -24.78 -3.23
C GLU A 232 -8.17 -23.27 -3.05
N VAL A 233 -7.47 -22.66 -4.00
CA VAL A 233 -7.24 -21.22 -3.99
C VAL A 233 -8.53 -20.52 -4.42
N ARG A 234 -9.09 -19.73 -3.52
CA ARG A 234 -10.38 -19.08 -3.67
C ARG A 234 -10.25 -17.56 -3.76
N SER A 235 -11.18 -16.94 -4.45
CA SER A 235 -11.28 -15.48 -4.48
C SER A 235 -11.66 -14.93 -3.11
N ASN A 236 -10.92 -13.89 -2.67
CA ASN A 236 -11.19 -13.17 -1.42
C ASN A 236 -12.20 -12.01 -1.59
N ILE A 237 -12.42 -11.57 -2.84
CA ILE A 237 -13.30 -10.45 -3.19
C ILE A 237 -14.14 -10.80 -4.44
N ASP A 238 -15.18 -10.02 -4.67
CA ASP A 238 -15.87 -10.00 -5.96
C ASP A 238 -15.04 -9.16 -6.94
N GLY A 239 -14.86 -9.61 -8.17
CA GLY A 239 -14.08 -8.88 -9.16
C GLY A 239 -13.83 -9.68 -10.44
N GLU A 240 -12.89 -9.21 -11.24
CA GLU A 240 -12.43 -9.88 -12.45
C GLU A 240 -11.04 -10.46 -12.21
N LEU A 241 -10.85 -11.73 -12.55
CA LEU A 241 -9.53 -12.36 -12.50
C LEU A 241 -8.64 -11.69 -13.55
N GLY A 242 -7.63 -10.95 -13.08
CA GLY A 242 -6.66 -10.31 -13.94
C GLY A 242 -5.62 -11.31 -14.46
N LEU A 243 -4.36 -11.04 -14.21
CA LEU A 243 -3.29 -11.98 -14.52
C LEU A 243 -3.36 -13.23 -13.62
N LEU A 244 -3.17 -14.42 -14.19
CA LEU A 244 -3.01 -15.69 -13.49
C LEU A 244 -1.77 -16.43 -14.05
N ASP A 245 -0.60 -16.12 -13.52
CA ASP A 245 0.71 -16.59 -13.99
C ASP A 245 1.04 -17.98 -13.40
N VAL A 246 0.31 -18.99 -13.83
CA VAL A 246 0.52 -20.40 -13.44
C VAL A 246 0.21 -21.35 -14.58
N GLU A 247 0.89 -22.51 -14.59
CA GLU A 247 0.65 -23.57 -15.56
C GLU A 247 0.25 -24.89 -14.89
N LEU A 248 -0.46 -25.74 -15.62
CA LEU A 248 -0.82 -27.09 -15.15
C LEU A 248 0.45 -27.90 -14.90
N GLY A 249 0.56 -28.54 -13.74
CA GLY A 249 1.75 -29.30 -13.33
C GLY A 249 2.85 -28.45 -12.68
N GLN A 250 2.74 -27.13 -12.67
CA GLN A 250 3.69 -26.25 -12.00
C GLN A 250 3.61 -26.43 -10.47
N ASN A 251 4.78 -26.42 -9.82
CA ASN A 251 4.83 -26.42 -8.34
C ASN A 251 4.83 -24.98 -7.81
N ILE A 252 3.89 -24.67 -6.93
CA ILE A 252 3.69 -23.35 -6.33
C ILE A 252 4.00 -23.43 -4.84
N GLN A 253 4.74 -22.46 -4.35
CA GLN A 253 5.06 -22.35 -2.92
C GLN A 253 3.98 -21.58 -2.16
N ALA A 254 3.83 -21.86 -0.88
CA ALA A 254 2.97 -21.08 0.00
C ALA A 254 3.42 -19.60 0.03
N GLY A 255 2.47 -18.68 -0.11
CA GLY A 255 2.74 -17.24 -0.15
C GLY A 255 3.27 -16.70 -1.47
N GLN A 256 3.52 -17.55 -2.48
CA GLN A 256 3.93 -17.11 -3.82
C GLN A 256 2.79 -16.34 -4.47
N ASN A 257 3.08 -15.15 -5.00
CA ASN A 257 2.10 -14.42 -5.81
C ASN A 257 1.91 -15.13 -7.16
N ILE A 258 0.70 -15.54 -7.46
CA ILE A 258 0.34 -16.28 -8.67
C ILE A 258 -0.62 -15.51 -9.59
N GLY A 259 -1.11 -14.37 -9.16
CA GLY A 259 -2.04 -13.59 -9.93
C GLY A 259 -2.70 -12.47 -9.13
N GLN A 260 -3.74 -11.88 -9.72
CA GLN A 260 -4.48 -10.79 -9.08
C GLN A 260 -5.96 -10.77 -9.48
N ILE A 261 -6.79 -10.26 -8.57
CA ILE A 261 -8.21 -9.97 -8.80
C ILE A 261 -8.39 -8.47 -8.78
N ASN A 262 -9.04 -7.95 -9.80
CA ASN A 262 -9.33 -6.53 -10.00
C ASN A 262 -10.77 -6.25 -9.54
N ASP A 263 -10.93 -5.41 -8.54
CA ASP A 263 -12.25 -4.88 -8.17
C ASP A 263 -12.66 -3.81 -9.18
N LEU A 264 -13.62 -4.17 -10.04
CA LEU A 264 -14.17 -3.29 -11.07
C LEU A 264 -15.45 -2.56 -10.63
N SER A 265 -15.79 -2.62 -9.35
CA SER A 265 -16.96 -1.89 -8.81
C SER A 265 -16.82 -0.39 -9.03
N ASP A 266 -15.57 0.12 -8.96
CA ASP A 266 -15.19 1.48 -9.27
C ASP A 266 -13.80 1.56 -9.89
N PHE A 267 -13.47 2.72 -10.47
CA PHE A 267 -12.19 2.99 -11.10
C PHE A 267 -11.57 4.25 -10.49
N LYS A 268 -10.25 4.27 -10.47
CA LYS A 268 -9.47 5.47 -10.19
C LYS A 268 -8.56 5.75 -11.36
N ILE A 269 -8.11 6.99 -11.46
CA ILE A 269 -7.10 7.39 -12.45
C ILE A 269 -5.79 7.62 -11.70
N GLU A 270 -4.79 6.84 -12.06
CA GLU A 270 -3.43 7.00 -11.53
C GLU A 270 -2.62 7.88 -12.47
N THR A 271 -1.96 8.91 -11.95
CA THR A 271 -1.09 9.80 -12.71
C THR A 271 0.30 9.86 -12.09
N LYS A 272 1.29 10.15 -12.94
CA LYS A 272 2.63 10.56 -12.53
C LYS A 272 2.76 12.05 -12.76
N ILE A 273 3.07 12.79 -11.72
CA ILE A 273 3.20 14.25 -11.72
C ILE A 273 4.65 14.60 -11.48
N ASP A 274 5.19 15.57 -12.23
CA ASP A 274 6.56 16.05 -12.08
C ASP A 274 6.78 16.60 -10.65
N GLU A 275 7.97 16.35 -10.09
CA GLU A 275 8.33 16.74 -8.71
C GLU A 275 8.21 18.23 -8.46
N HIS A 276 8.33 19.07 -9.51
CA HIS A 276 8.15 20.52 -9.41
C HIS A 276 6.79 20.92 -8.82
N TYR A 277 5.77 20.07 -8.94
CA TYR A 277 4.42 20.36 -8.44
C TYR A 277 4.14 19.76 -7.05
N ILE A 278 5.11 19.10 -6.39
CA ILE A 278 4.87 18.33 -5.16
C ILE A 278 4.32 19.18 -4.01
N ASP A 279 4.79 20.42 -3.87
CA ASP A 279 4.34 21.34 -2.81
C ASP A 279 2.94 21.90 -3.07
N ARG A 280 2.49 21.86 -4.33
CA ARG A 280 1.21 22.42 -4.76
C ARG A 280 0.10 21.39 -4.85
N VAL A 281 0.43 20.12 -5.10
CA VAL A 281 -0.54 19.05 -5.26
C VAL A 281 -0.91 18.45 -3.90
N ARG A 282 -2.19 18.57 -3.53
CA ARG A 282 -2.73 18.09 -2.26
C ARG A 282 -4.00 17.29 -2.47
N ALA A 283 -4.29 16.38 -1.54
CA ALA A 283 -5.57 15.68 -1.54
C ALA A 283 -6.74 16.67 -1.46
N GLY A 284 -7.79 16.39 -2.22
CA GLY A 284 -8.97 17.24 -2.31
C GLY A 284 -8.97 18.27 -3.46
N LEU A 285 -7.86 18.45 -4.19
CA LEU A 285 -7.86 19.28 -5.40
C LEU A 285 -8.78 18.68 -6.46
N THR A 286 -9.42 19.55 -7.23
CA THR A 286 -10.31 19.17 -8.33
C THR A 286 -9.51 19.03 -9.62
N ALA A 287 -9.94 18.10 -10.45
CA ALA A 287 -9.42 17.91 -11.79
C ALA A 287 -10.58 17.57 -12.74
N THR A 288 -10.33 17.68 -14.02
CA THR A 288 -11.32 17.36 -15.06
C THR A 288 -10.69 16.44 -16.11
N ILE A 289 -11.51 15.58 -16.67
CA ILE A 289 -11.21 14.86 -17.92
C ILE A 289 -12.30 15.13 -18.94
N THR A 290 -11.93 15.19 -20.20
CA THR A 290 -12.88 15.30 -21.30
C THR A 290 -12.90 14.01 -22.10
N ARG A 291 -14.09 13.41 -22.27
CA ARG A 291 -14.31 12.24 -23.13
C ARG A 291 -15.59 12.42 -23.94
N ASP A 292 -15.51 12.17 -25.23
CA ASP A 292 -16.67 12.26 -26.16
C ASP A 292 -17.40 13.60 -26.05
N GLY A 293 -16.66 14.71 -25.84
CA GLY A 293 -17.21 16.05 -25.67
C GLY A 293 -17.87 16.33 -24.31
N LYS A 294 -17.88 15.36 -23.40
CA LYS A 294 -18.39 15.54 -22.03
C LYS A 294 -17.23 15.71 -21.05
N GLN A 295 -17.38 16.61 -20.10
CA GLN A 295 -16.45 16.80 -19.01
C GLN A 295 -16.91 16.00 -17.78
N TYR A 296 -15.97 15.32 -17.14
CA TYR A 296 -16.15 14.58 -15.90
C TYR A 296 -15.25 15.13 -14.82
N GLN A 297 -15.82 15.33 -13.64
CA GLN A 297 -15.07 15.87 -12.52
C GLN A 297 -14.37 14.75 -11.77
N LEU A 298 -13.15 15.06 -11.37
CA LEU A 298 -12.28 14.22 -10.58
C LEU A 298 -11.84 14.97 -9.32
N ARG A 299 -11.50 14.22 -8.30
CA ARG A 299 -10.87 14.74 -7.09
C ARG A 299 -9.60 13.96 -6.78
N VAL A 300 -8.55 14.65 -6.36
CA VAL A 300 -7.35 14.03 -5.83
C VAL A 300 -7.71 13.27 -4.54
N ARG A 301 -7.66 11.94 -4.59
CA ARG A 301 -7.91 11.07 -3.44
C ARG A 301 -6.67 10.92 -2.58
N LYS A 302 -5.52 10.65 -3.22
CA LYS A 302 -4.28 10.36 -2.53
C LYS A 302 -3.08 10.86 -3.33
N VAL A 303 -2.15 11.48 -2.63
CA VAL A 303 -0.83 11.85 -3.15
C VAL A 303 0.19 10.94 -2.46
N TYR A 304 1.05 10.31 -3.24
CA TYR A 304 2.15 9.50 -2.73
C TYR A 304 3.41 10.37 -2.70
N PRO A 305 3.93 10.70 -1.51
CA PRO A 305 5.00 11.70 -1.39
C PRO A 305 6.36 11.21 -1.86
N GLU A 306 6.49 9.93 -2.20
CA GLU A 306 7.73 9.35 -2.68
C GLU A 306 7.97 9.75 -4.14
N VAL A 307 9.06 10.52 -4.38
CA VAL A 307 9.51 10.87 -5.71
C VAL A 307 10.40 9.77 -6.27
N ARG A 308 10.05 9.28 -7.46
CA ARG A 308 10.84 8.30 -8.23
C ARG A 308 10.99 8.81 -9.66
N ASN A 309 12.24 8.84 -10.15
CA ASN A 309 12.57 9.32 -11.50
C ASN A 309 11.99 10.72 -11.80
N GLY A 310 12.12 11.66 -10.85
CA GLY A 310 11.65 13.04 -11.01
C GLY A 310 10.12 13.20 -11.02
N SER A 311 9.36 12.20 -10.56
CA SER A 311 7.90 12.25 -10.54
C SER A 311 7.33 11.56 -9.29
N PHE A 312 6.15 11.98 -8.84
CA PHE A 312 5.38 11.36 -7.78
C PHE A 312 4.02 10.89 -8.30
N ARG A 313 3.47 9.88 -7.63
CA ARG A 313 2.21 9.27 -8.02
C ARG A 313 1.03 9.92 -7.30
N THR A 314 -0.08 10.08 -8.03
CA THR A 314 -1.32 10.62 -7.48
C THR A 314 -2.52 9.84 -8.02
N ASP A 315 -3.44 9.50 -7.12
CA ASP A 315 -4.69 8.80 -7.45
C ASP A 315 -5.84 9.81 -7.46
N PHE A 316 -6.63 9.80 -8.54
CA PHE A 316 -7.85 10.57 -8.70
C PHE A 316 -9.06 9.65 -8.68
N VAL A 317 -10.15 10.10 -8.10
CA VAL A 317 -11.45 9.43 -8.12
C VAL A 317 -12.49 10.30 -8.78
N PHE A 318 -13.46 9.69 -9.41
CA PHE A 318 -14.58 10.42 -10.03
C PHE A 318 -15.46 11.04 -8.95
N GLU A 319 -15.92 12.26 -9.22
CA GLU A 319 -16.86 12.98 -8.39
C GLU A 319 -18.20 13.08 -9.13
N GLY A 320 -19.16 12.27 -8.74
CA GLY A 320 -20.47 12.17 -9.39
C GLY A 320 -20.50 11.16 -10.56
N THR A 321 -20.85 11.62 -11.76
CA THR A 321 -20.96 10.74 -12.94
C THR A 321 -19.59 10.37 -13.49
N ARG A 322 -19.48 9.12 -13.96
CA ARG A 322 -18.29 8.59 -14.64
C ARG A 322 -18.62 8.19 -16.08
N PRO A 323 -17.63 8.12 -16.98
CA PRO A 323 -17.84 7.59 -18.32
C PRO A 323 -18.36 6.15 -18.29
N GLU A 324 -19.30 5.84 -19.15
CA GLU A 324 -19.72 4.46 -19.37
C GLU A 324 -18.60 3.67 -20.07
N GLN A 325 -18.53 2.37 -19.84
CA GLN A 325 -17.57 1.45 -20.47
C GLN A 325 -16.09 1.82 -20.28
N MET A 326 -15.70 2.16 -19.06
CA MET A 326 -14.29 2.31 -18.72
C MET A 326 -13.61 0.93 -18.65
N ARG A 327 -12.38 0.88 -19.18
CA ARG A 327 -11.53 -0.32 -19.10
C ARG A 327 -10.23 0.00 -18.39
N SER A 328 -9.77 -0.92 -17.58
CA SER A 328 -8.44 -0.82 -16.98
C SER A 328 -7.37 -0.66 -18.06
N GLY A 329 -6.35 0.16 -17.82
CA GLY A 329 -5.28 0.45 -18.77
C GLY A 329 -5.56 1.61 -19.74
N GLN A 330 -6.79 2.10 -19.87
CA GLN A 330 -7.09 3.27 -20.71
C GLN A 330 -6.39 4.53 -20.20
N THR A 331 -5.88 5.36 -21.12
CA THR A 331 -5.23 6.62 -20.79
C THR A 331 -6.17 7.80 -21.05
N TYR A 332 -6.25 8.73 -20.08
CA TYR A 332 -6.95 10.00 -20.16
C TYR A 332 -6.04 11.16 -19.90
N TYR A 333 -6.34 12.31 -20.52
CA TYR A 333 -5.70 13.57 -20.16
C TYR A 333 -6.47 14.19 -18.99
N VAL A 334 -5.79 14.31 -17.86
CA VAL A 334 -6.33 14.91 -16.64
C VAL A 334 -5.84 16.34 -16.54
N GLU A 335 -6.75 17.28 -16.43
CA GLU A 335 -6.45 18.69 -16.18
C GLU A 335 -6.64 18.96 -14.68
N LEU A 336 -5.52 19.02 -13.95
CA LEU A 336 -5.51 19.24 -12.52
C LEU A 336 -5.45 20.74 -12.22
N ALA A 337 -6.46 21.27 -11.55
CA ALA A 337 -6.47 22.64 -11.07
C ALA A 337 -5.50 22.79 -9.88
N LEU A 338 -4.51 23.68 -10.02
CA LEU A 338 -3.50 23.98 -9.02
C LEU A 338 -3.81 25.25 -8.21
N GLY A 339 -4.75 26.07 -8.69
CA GLY A 339 -5.17 27.31 -8.06
C GLY A 339 -6.52 27.78 -8.57
N LYS A 340 -6.99 28.90 -8.00
CA LYS A 340 -8.21 29.57 -8.49
C LYS A 340 -7.88 30.39 -9.72
N SER A 341 -8.82 30.48 -10.64
CA SER A 341 -8.76 31.40 -11.77
C SER A 341 -8.60 32.85 -11.30
N SER A 342 -7.79 33.61 -12.00
CA SER A 342 -7.52 35.01 -11.68
C SER A 342 -7.39 35.85 -12.96
N GLN A 343 -7.76 37.11 -12.90
CA GLN A 343 -7.55 38.04 -14.02
C GLN A 343 -6.06 38.37 -14.12
N ALA A 344 -5.47 38.13 -15.28
CA ALA A 344 -4.04 38.29 -15.52
C ALA A 344 -3.76 38.85 -16.93
N THR A 345 -2.55 39.37 -17.14
CA THR A 345 -2.03 39.67 -18.47
C THR A 345 -1.42 38.40 -19.05
N LEU A 346 -1.89 37.98 -20.21
CA LEU A 346 -1.61 36.69 -20.83
C LEU A 346 -0.86 36.87 -22.14
N ILE A 347 0.13 36.02 -22.36
CA ILE A 347 0.76 35.79 -23.65
C ILE A 347 0.68 34.29 -24.01
N PRO A 348 0.38 33.94 -25.26
CA PRO A 348 0.37 32.54 -25.69
C PRO A 348 1.75 31.92 -25.53
N ARG A 349 1.76 30.60 -25.26
CA ARG A 349 3.03 29.87 -25.20
C ARG A 349 3.73 29.86 -26.54
N GLY A 350 5.06 30.02 -26.49
CA GLY A 350 5.91 29.98 -27.65
C GLY A 350 7.35 29.61 -27.32
N THR A 351 8.17 29.42 -28.36
CA THR A 351 9.56 28.98 -28.21
C THR A 351 10.46 30.03 -27.55
N PHE A 352 10.00 31.30 -27.44
CA PHE A 352 10.76 32.37 -26.78
C PHE A 352 11.19 32.00 -25.38
N PHE A 353 10.34 31.27 -24.62
CA PHE A 353 10.61 30.93 -23.24
C PHE A 353 11.82 29.99 -23.11
N GLN A 354 12.01 29.05 -24.04
CA GLN A 354 13.15 28.13 -24.02
C GLN A 354 14.48 28.85 -24.18
N THR A 355 14.51 29.90 -25.02
CA THR A 355 15.73 30.67 -25.31
C THR A 355 15.98 31.75 -24.29
N THR A 356 14.94 32.45 -23.80
CA THR A 356 15.05 33.62 -22.93
C THR A 356 14.88 33.32 -21.44
N GLY A 357 14.45 32.10 -21.11
CA GLY A 357 14.06 31.71 -19.73
C GLY A 357 12.86 32.56 -19.22
N GLY A 358 12.12 33.21 -20.11
CA GLY A 358 11.00 34.06 -19.73
C GLY A 358 11.40 35.43 -19.17
N ASN A 359 12.70 35.83 -19.28
CA ASN A 359 13.19 37.11 -18.73
C ASN A 359 12.97 38.31 -19.65
N TRP A 360 12.84 38.07 -20.94
CA TRP A 360 12.62 39.10 -21.91
C TRP A 360 11.90 38.62 -23.17
N ILE A 361 11.25 39.55 -23.88
CA ILE A 361 10.50 39.28 -25.12
C ILE A 361 10.64 40.46 -26.07
N PHE A 362 10.46 40.24 -27.39
CA PHE A 362 10.37 41.31 -28.37
C PHE A 362 8.95 41.85 -28.47
N VAL A 363 8.80 43.16 -28.23
CA VAL A 363 7.53 43.89 -28.32
C VAL A 363 7.51 44.72 -29.58
N LEU A 364 6.48 44.59 -30.40
CA LEU A 364 6.31 45.37 -31.64
C LEU A 364 5.93 46.81 -31.34
N ASN A 365 6.45 47.70 -32.15
CA ASN A 365 5.99 49.10 -32.13
C ASN A 365 4.60 49.21 -32.79
N ARG A 366 3.95 50.37 -32.61
CA ARG A 366 2.60 50.64 -33.18
C ARG A 366 2.52 50.49 -34.71
N SER A 367 3.61 50.64 -35.46
CA SER A 367 3.64 50.46 -36.90
C SER A 367 3.90 49.01 -37.34
N ASN A 368 4.13 48.08 -36.44
CA ASN A 368 4.48 46.67 -36.66
C ASN A 368 5.74 46.44 -37.52
N LYS A 369 6.58 47.46 -37.71
CA LYS A 369 7.79 47.37 -38.53
C LYS A 369 9.06 47.12 -37.71
N LYS A 370 9.03 47.37 -36.42
CA LYS A 370 10.18 47.17 -35.50
C LYS A 370 9.71 46.53 -34.23
N ALA A 371 10.52 45.65 -33.71
CA ALA A 371 10.33 45.05 -32.38
C ALA A 371 11.55 45.32 -31.50
N TYR A 372 11.31 45.62 -30.24
CA TYR A 372 12.32 45.97 -29.26
C TYR A 372 12.33 44.93 -28.15
N ARG A 373 13.53 44.57 -27.74
CA ARG A 373 13.72 43.71 -26.59
C ARG A 373 13.24 44.40 -25.31
N ARG A 374 12.34 43.78 -24.56
CA ARG A 374 11.81 44.27 -23.29
C ARG A 374 11.88 43.20 -22.24
N ASN A 375 12.36 43.53 -21.04
CA ASN A 375 12.37 42.63 -19.92
C ASN A 375 10.94 42.42 -19.40
N ILE A 376 10.63 41.21 -19.06
CA ILE A 376 9.33 40.77 -18.52
C ILE A 376 9.53 39.88 -17.31
N SER A 377 8.48 39.76 -16.49
CA SER A 377 8.42 38.82 -15.39
C SER A 377 7.23 37.88 -15.59
N ILE A 378 7.51 36.58 -15.69
CA ILE A 378 6.49 35.54 -15.79
C ILE A 378 6.32 34.93 -14.42
N ALA A 379 5.07 34.85 -13.91
CA ALA A 379 4.76 34.24 -12.62
C ALA A 379 4.31 32.82 -12.77
N ARG A 380 3.21 32.56 -13.48
CA ARG A 380 2.62 31.23 -13.64
C ARG A 380 2.51 30.87 -15.12
N GLN A 381 2.38 29.57 -15.35
CA GLN A 381 2.18 29.03 -16.69
C GLN A 381 1.18 27.89 -16.70
N ASN A 382 0.39 27.81 -17.75
CA ASN A 382 -0.46 26.66 -18.05
C ASN A 382 -0.13 26.15 -19.47
N PRO A 383 -0.75 25.08 -19.97
CA PRO A 383 -0.47 24.57 -21.30
C PRO A 383 -0.65 25.55 -22.47
N GLN A 384 -1.42 26.61 -22.29
CA GLN A 384 -1.78 27.58 -23.36
C GLN A 384 -1.12 28.94 -23.21
N TYR A 385 -0.95 29.46 -21.98
CA TYR A 385 -0.54 30.81 -21.69
C TYR A 385 0.54 30.89 -20.62
N TYR A 386 1.29 32.01 -20.68
CA TYR A 386 2.10 32.53 -19.59
C TYR A 386 1.39 33.73 -18.96
N GLU A 387 1.37 33.81 -17.65
CA GLU A 387 0.96 34.96 -16.88
C GLU A 387 2.14 35.88 -16.73
N VAL A 388 1.99 37.13 -17.23
CA VAL A 388 3.00 38.21 -17.14
C VAL A 388 2.58 39.17 -16.05
N THR A 389 3.46 39.38 -15.07
CA THR A 389 3.22 40.31 -13.96
C THR A 389 3.78 41.67 -14.24
N GLU A 390 4.90 41.79 -14.98
CA GLU A 390 5.57 43.05 -15.27
C GLU A 390 6.11 43.03 -16.69
N GLY A 391 6.16 44.24 -17.31
CA GLY A 391 6.84 44.46 -18.58
C GLY A 391 5.94 44.50 -19.82
N LEU A 392 4.67 44.09 -19.75
CA LEU A 392 3.74 44.12 -20.88
C LEU A 392 2.40 44.71 -20.48
N GLU A 393 1.80 45.43 -21.45
CA GLU A 393 0.45 45.99 -21.33
C GLU A 393 -0.53 45.25 -22.28
N PRO A 394 -1.79 45.03 -21.85
CA PRO A 394 -2.81 44.48 -22.74
C PRO A 394 -2.99 45.31 -24.02
N GLY A 395 -3.05 44.62 -25.16
CA GLY A 395 -3.14 45.23 -26.49
C GLY A 395 -1.78 45.46 -27.18
N GLU A 396 -0.67 45.18 -26.50
CA GLU A 396 0.64 45.13 -27.16
C GLU A 396 0.78 43.84 -27.98
N ARG A 397 1.67 43.86 -28.96
CA ARG A 397 1.97 42.65 -29.78
C ARG A 397 3.39 42.22 -29.52
N VAL A 398 3.57 40.90 -29.37
CA VAL A 398 4.85 40.28 -29.02
C VAL A 398 5.21 39.20 -30.00
N ILE A 399 6.51 38.95 -30.17
CA ILE A 399 7.01 37.84 -30.98
C ILE A 399 7.17 36.61 -30.05
N THR A 400 6.51 35.50 -30.37
CA THR A 400 6.52 34.29 -29.54
C THR A 400 7.37 33.15 -30.11
N SER A 401 7.87 33.28 -31.35
CA SER A 401 8.70 32.28 -32.02
C SER A 401 9.95 32.89 -32.68
N GLY A 402 10.85 32.05 -33.21
CA GLY A 402 12.01 32.47 -34.03
C GLY A 402 13.24 32.90 -33.23
N TYR A 403 13.25 32.77 -31.93
CA TYR A 403 14.30 33.32 -31.05
C TYR A 403 15.70 32.71 -31.24
N GLU A 404 15.83 31.54 -31.78
CA GLU A 404 17.13 30.91 -32.09
C GLU A 404 17.93 31.73 -33.12
N ALA A 405 17.22 32.42 -34.06
CA ALA A 405 17.84 33.22 -35.10
C ALA A 405 18.23 34.62 -34.60
N PHE A 406 17.61 35.15 -33.54
CA PHE A 406 17.73 36.56 -33.14
C PHE A 406 19.04 36.86 -32.40
N LYS A 407 19.74 35.85 -31.87
CA LYS A 407 21.00 36.02 -31.11
C LYS A 407 20.86 37.16 -30.06
N ASP A 408 21.88 38.01 -29.94
CA ASP A 408 21.93 39.12 -28.99
C ASP A 408 21.44 40.46 -29.55
N ASN A 409 20.63 40.44 -30.62
CA ASN A 409 20.11 41.68 -31.19
C ASN A 409 19.08 42.34 -30.25
N GLU A 410 19.10 43.65 -30.16
CA GLU A 410 18.19 44.47 -29.33
C GLU A 410 16.98 44.98 -30.10
N VAL A 411 17.10 45.11 -31.43
CA VAL A 411 16.03 45.59 -32.30
C VAL A 411 15.88 44.71 -33.53
N LEU A 412 14.66 44.28 -33.81
CA LEU A 412 14.31 43.53 -35.01
C LEU A 412 13.52 44.45 -35.98
N ILE A 413 13.87 44.41 -37.25
CA ILE A 413 13.18 45.12 -38.33
C ILE A 413 12.41 44.08 -39.14
N LEU A 414 11.08 44.18 -39.15
CA LEU A 414 10.19 43.29 -39.88
C LEU A 414 9.97 43.81 -41.30
N LYS A 415 10.17 42.95 -42.28
CA LYS A 415 9.85 43.18 -43.68
C LYS A 415 8.64 42.36 -44.12
#